data_39aee631fe9afc35a82d8616dceb920a
#
_entry.id   39aee631fe9afc35a82d8616dceb920a
#
_cell.length_a   1.000
_cell.length_b   1.000
_cell.length_c   1.000
_cell.angle_alpha   90.00
_cell.angle_beta   90.00
_cell.angle_gamma   90.00
#
_symmetry.space_group_name_H-M   'P 1'
#
loop_
_entity.id
_entity.type
_entity.pdbx_description
1 polymer ?
#
loop_
_entity_poly.entity_id
_entity_poly.type
_entity_poly.pdbx_seq_one_letter_code
_entity_poly.pdbx_strand_id
1 'polypeptide(L)'
;LGDQRAKLYGKIRKWGSVGFIVGVFTIGAILEIIPISMLPILLLIIASLAFIWAFTIREPEGAPTSQKHLEPLLPVLKRPEVAAFFTIEFILLFSHAPFYSFYSNFLKSLNFSTTEIGFLWAMGVVSEIVMFAYATTFFKYFSWRSLVAVCLILTSIRWLLVAIFSHYFIGQLFAQCLHAFSFGLFHLIAMRLIFQNFSIGQQGRGQAFYSTMWGLGVAFGSILAGHYWKILTGEHIFMIAALVVLFGLCFVYWLPKQIEKSVS
;
A
#
# COMPACT_ATOMS: atom_id res chain seq x y z
N LEU A 1 20.41 8.69 11.02
CA LEU A 1 20.36 8.51 9.54
C LEU A 1 19.04 7.91 9.07
N GLY A 2 18.46 6.89 9.75
CA GLY A 2 17.20 6.27 9.33
C GLY A 2 16.01 7.23 9.31
N ASP A 3 15.89 8.09 10.31
CA ASP A 3 14.79 9.07 10.43
C ASP A 3 14.83 10.16 9.34
N GLN A 4 16.02 10.64 8.99
CA GLN A 4 16.17 11.62 7.91
C GLN A 4 15.84 11.00 6.56
N ARG A 5 16.25 9.75 6.32
CA ARG A 5 15.91 9.00 5.09
C ARG A 5 14.42 8.72 4.99
N ALA A 6 13.76 8.34 6.08
CA ALA A 6 12.32 8.14 6.10
C ALA A 6 11.54 9.44 5.82
N LYS A 7 12.00 10.58 6.37
CA LYS A 7 11.42 11.90 6.07
C LYS A 7 11.59 12.28 4.60
N LEU A 8 12.79 12.06 4.05
CA LEU A 8 13.07 12.35 2.64
C LEU A 8 12.24 11.42 1.73
N TYR A 9 12.13 10.14 2.08
CA TYR A 9 11.31 9.18 1.36
C TYR A 9 9.85 9.62 1.27
N GLY A 10 9.23 10.04 2.39
CA GLY A 10 7.85 10.55 2.40
C GLY A 10 7.66 11.78 1.49
N LYS A 11 8.65 12.69 1.47
CA LYS A 11 8.64 13.87 0.58
C LYS A 11 8.71 13.49 -0.91
N ILE A 12 9.47 12.46 -1.25
CA ILE A 12 9.58 11.97 -2.63
C ILE A 12 8.34 11.15 -3.00
N ARG A 13 7.89 10.27 -2.10
CA ARG A 13 6.78 9.35 -2.35
C ARG A 13 5.45 10.04 -2.67
N LYS A 14 5.17 11.20 -2.05
CA LYS A 14 3.96 12.00 -2.36
C LYS A 14 3.84 12.36 -3.84
N TRP A 15 4.96 12.58 -4.54
CA TRP A 15 4.96 12.87 -5.98
C TRP A 15 4.50 11.68 -6.82
N GLY A 16 4.73 10.45 -6.32
CA GLY A 16 4.16 9.25 -6.93
C GLY A 16 2.62 9.25 -6.88
N SER A 17 2.03 9.64 -5.75
CA SER A 17 0.58 9.76 -5.60
C SER A 17 0.02 10.89 -6.48
N VAL A 18 0.70 12.03 -6.57
CA VAL A 18 0.33 13.11 -7.50
C VAL A 18 0.39 12.62 -8.95
N GLY A 19 1.47 11.93 -9.33
CA GLY A 19 1.62 11.33 -10.66
C GLY A 19 0.51 10.32 -10.97
N PHE A 20 0.10 9.52 -9.99
CA PHE A 20 -1.03 8.61 -10.13
C PHE A 20 -2.34 9.36 -10.44
N ILE A 21 -2.66 10.41 -9.69
CA ILE A 21 -3.86 11.23 -9.92
C ILE A 21 -3.82 11.82 -11.34
N VAL A 22 -2.71 12.46 -11.71
CA VAL A 22 -2.54 13.03 -13.06
C VAL A 22 -2.71 11.95 -14.14
N GLY A 23 -2.09 10.78 -13.93
CA GLY A 23 -2.17 9.66 -14.87
C GLY A 23 -3.60 9.15 -15.04
N VAL A 24 -4.33 8.94 -13.93
CA VAL A 24 -5.73 8.47 -13.98
C VAL A 24 -6.63 9.45 -14.72
N PHE A 25 -6.54 10.76 -14.42
CA PHE A 25 -7.35 11.76 -15.10
C PHE A 25 -6.98 11.89 -16.59
N THR A 26 -5.68 11.87 -16.92
CA THR A 26 -5.22 11.98 -18.31
C THR A 26 -5.64 10.76 -19.13
N ILE A 27 -5.40 9.55 -18.61
CA ILE A 27 -5.80 8.32 -19.30
C ILE A 27 -7.33 8.23 -19.39
N GLY A 28 -8.04 8.60 -18.33
CA GLY A 28 -9.50 8.65 -18.34
C GLY A 28 -10.04 9.54 -19.46
N ALA A 29 -9.53 10.77 -19.58
CA ALA A 29 -9.92 11.70 -20.65
C ALA A 29 -9.55 11.18 -22.05
N ILE A 30 -8.42 10.53 -22.22
CA ILE A 30 -8.01 9.92 -23.49
C ILE A 30 -8.99 8.79 -23.87
N LEU A 31 -9.38 7.95 -22.90
CA LEU A 31 -10.30 6.83 -23.13
C LEU A 31 -11.76 7.25 -23.38
N GLU A 32 -12.13 8.51 -23.18
CA GLU A 32 -13.40 9.06 -23.66
C GLU A 32 -13.40 9.24 -25.20
N ILE A 33 -12.21 9.41 -25.80
CA ILE A 33 -12.04 9.68 -27.23
C ILE A 33 -11.67 8.41 -28.00
N ILE A 34 -10.91 7.51 -27.38
CA ILE A 34 -10.43 6.26 -28.01
C ILE A 34 -11.01 5.04 -27.32
N PRO A 35 -11.14 3.89 -28.04
CA PRO A 35 -11.71 2.68 -27.44
C PRO A 35 -10.81 2.10 -26.36
N ILE A 36 -11.42 1.51 -25.33
CA ILE A 36 -10.73 0.89 -24.18
C ILE A 36 -9.70 -0.16 -24.58
N SER A 37 -9.85 -0.80 -25.76
CA SER A 37 -8.88 -1.74 -26.31
C SER A 37 -7.50 -1.12 -26.58
N MET A 38 -7.39 0.22 -26.63
CA MET A 38 -6.11 0.93 -26.75
C MET A 38 -5.40 1.12 -25.42
N LEU A 39 -6.02 0.80 -24.28
CA LEU A 39 -5.41 0.93 -22.95
C LEU A 39 -4.06 0.19 -22.84
N PRO A 40 -3.87 -1.06 -23.33
CA PRO A 40 -2.57 -1.72 -23.27
C PRO A 40 -1.48 -0.96 -24.05
N ILE A 41 -1.83 -0.33 -25.17
CA ILE A 41 -0.89 0.48 -25.96
C ILE A 41 -0.49 1.74 -25.20
N LEU A 42 -1.44 2.43 -24.58
CA LEU A 42 -1.14 3.60 -23.73
C LEU A 42 -0.21 3.24 -22.57
N LEU A 43 -0.45 2.12 -21.91
CA LEU A 43 0.41 1.62 -20.83
C LEU A 43 1.81 1.29 -21.35
N LEU A 44 1.91 0.68 -22.54
CA LEU A 44 3.20 0.38 -23.19
C LEU A 44 3.97 1.67 -23.49
N ILE A 45 3.30 2.70 -24.03
CA ILE A 45 3.92 4.01 -24.31
C ILE A 45 4.47 4.62 -23.01
N ILE A 46 3.67 4.65 -21.93
CA ILE A 46 4.08 5.22 -20.63
C ILE A 46 5.26 4.43 -20.06
N ALA A 47 5.21 3.11 -20.10
CA ALA A 47 6.30 2.26 -19.63
C ALA A 47 7.58 2.48 -20.45
N SER A 48 7.47 2.64 -21.78
CA SER A 48 8.60 2.92 -22.66
C SER A 48 9.22 4.29 -22.37
N LEU A 49 8.39 5.32 -22.15
CA LEU A 49 8.88 6.65 -21.76
C LEU A 49 9.58 6.61 -20.42
N ALA A 50 9.04 5.91 -19.42
CA ALA A 50 9.67 5.73 -18.11
C ALA A 50 11.01 4.98 -18.24
N PHE A 51 11.06 3.95 -19.08
CA PHE A 51 12.29 3.21 -19.37
C PHE A 51 13.36 4.09 -20.02
N ILE A 52 13.01 4.87 -21.05
CA ILE A 52 13.94 5.82 -21.70
C ILE A 52 14.43 6.86 -20.69
N TRP A 53 13.52 7.39 -19.86
CA TRP A 53 13.90 8.36 -18.83
C TRP A 53 14.88 7.77 -17.81
N ALA A 54 14.78 6.48 -17.48
CA ALA A 54 15.68 5.83 -16.54
C ALA A 54 17.17 5.94 -16.97
N PHE A 55 17.48 6.01 -18.26
CA PHE A 55 18.84 6.22 -18.75
C PHE A 55 19.40 7.63 -18.50
N THR A 56 18.55 8.60 -18.18
CA THR A 56 18.99 9.97 -17.86
C THR A 56 19.38 10.11 -16.38
N ILE A 57 19.02 9.13 -15.55
CA ILE A 57 19.33 9.14 -14.12
C ILE A 57 20.81 8.75 -13.96
N ARG A 58 21.60 9.69 -13.49
CA ARG A 58 23.01 9.46 -13.16
C ARG A 58 23.12 8.87 -11.76
N GLU A 59 23.94 7.84 -11.59
CA GLU A 59 24.32 7.37 -10.27
C GLU A 59 25.13 8.47 -9.55
N PRO A 60 24.87 8.72 -8.24
CA PRO A 60 25.68 9.66 -7.48
C PRO A 60 27.14 9.21 -7.46
N GLU A 61 28.07 10.13 -7.72
CA GLU A 61 29.49 9.88 -7.57
C GLU A 61 29.78 9.46 -6.11
N GLY A 62 30.45 8.32 -5.92
CA GLY A 62 30.71 7.75 -4.60
C GLY A 62 29.59 6.88 -4.04
N ALA A 63 28.55 6.52 -4.82
CA ALA A 63 27.71 5.40 -4.48
C ALA A 63 28.63 4.17 -4.22
N PRO A 64 28.53 3.51 -3.06
CA PRO A 64 29.39 2.38 -2.80
C PRO A 64 29.15 1.37 -3.92
N THR A 65 30.14 1.17 -4.78
CA THR A 65 30.21 0.06 -5.74
C THR A 65 30.30 -1.21 -4.92
N SER A 66 29.15 -1.63 -4.39
CA SER A 66 29.03 -2.79 -3.52
C SER A 66 29.05 -4.08 -4.35
N GLN A 67 30.21 -4.35 -4.96
CA GLN A 67 30.61 -5.72 -5.30
C GLN A 67 31.17 -6.47 -4.09
N LYS A 68 31.27 -5.85 -2.91
CA LYS A 68 31.65 -6.53 -1.68
C LYS A 68 30.46 -7.38 -1.23
N HIS A 69 30.60 -8.71 -1.40
CA HIS A 69 29.81 -9.79 -0.83
C HIS A 69 28.38 -9.36 -0.43
N LEU A 70 27.41 -9.67 -1.31
CA LEU A 70 25.99 -9.48 -0.99
C LEU A 70 25.70 -10.24 0.30
N GLU A 71 25.63 -9.53 1.42
CA GLU A 71 25.25 -10.13 2.69
C GLU A 71 23.94 -10.91 2.51
N PRO A 72 23.87 -12.15 3.03
CA PRO A 72 22.67 -12.95 2.85
C PRO A 72 21.46 -12.28 3.50
N LEU A 73 20.34 -12.25 2.79
CA LEU A 73 19.10 -11.63 3.25
C LEU A 73 18.39 -12.49 4.31
N LEU A 74 18.54 -13.80 4.18
CA LEU A 74 17.81 -14.77 5.00
C LEU A 74 17.99 -14.61 6.52
N PRO A 75 19.18 -14.29 7.06
CA PRO A 75 19.33 -14.03 8.48
C PRO A 75 18.51 -12.84 8.98
N VAL A 76 18.36 -11.80 8.17
CA VAL A 76 17.53 -10.62 8.52
C VAL A 76 16.05 -10.99 8.47
N LEU A 77 15.62 -11.70 7.43
CA LEU A 77 14.22 -12.13 7.27
C LEU A 77 13.77 -13.11 8.37
N LYS A 78 14.70 -13.87 8.96
CA LYS A 78 14.42 -14.79 10.08
C LYS A 78 14.31 -14.09 11.44
N ARG A 79 14.66 -12.83 11.56
CA ARG A 79 14.43 -12.08 12.81
C ARG A 79 12.95 -12.03 13.12
N PRO A 80 12.51 -12.35 14.36
CA PRO A 80 11.10 -12.45 14.68
C PRO A 80 10.28 -11.20 14.33
N GLU A 81 10.85 -10.02 14.58
CA GLU A 81 10.22 -8.74 14.28
C GLU A 81 10.06 -8.48 12.79
N VAL A 82 11.03 -8.91 11.98
CA VAL A 82 11.01 -8.74 10.51
C VAL A 82 10.05 -9.76 9.91
N ALA A 83 10.12 -11.01 10.33
CA ALA A 83 9.22 -12.08 9.88
C ALA A 83 7.76 -11.74 10.22
N ALA A 84 7.49 -11.31 11.46
CA ALA A 84 6.16 -10.90 11.89
C ALA A 84 5.63 -9.75 11.04
N PHE A 85 6.47 -8.73 10.76
CA PHE A 85 6.06 -7.60 9.95
C PHE A 85 5.66 -8.02 8.53
N PHE A 86 6.46 -8.82 7.85
CA PHE A 86 6.14 -9.28 6.50
C PHE A 86 4.93 -10.24 6.46
N THR A 87 4.70 -11.00 7.54
CA THR A 87 3.47 -11.79 7.69
C THR A 87 2.25 -10.89 7.82
N ILE A 88 2.34 -9.85 8.65
CA ILE A 88 1.27 -8.83 8.78
C ILE A 88 1.01 -8.15 7.44
N GLU A 89 2.06 -7.78 6.71
CA GLU A 89 1.94 -7.19 5.39
C GLU A 89 1.18 -8.10 4.43
N PHE A 90 1.57 -9.36 4.32
CA PHE A 90 0.88 -10.35 3.48
C PHE A 90 -0.61 -10.44 3.84
N ILE A 91 -0.95 -10.55 5.13
CA ILE A 91 -2.35 -10.62 5.60
C ILE A 91 -3.11 -9.33 5.25
N LEU A 92 -2.49 -8.18 5.47
CA LEU A 92 -3.07 -6.88 5.16
C LEU A 92 -3.41 -6.79 3.66
N LEU A 93 -2.44 -7.12 2.79
CA LEU A 93 -2.63 -7.04 1.33
C LEU A 93 -3.56 -8.13 0.79
N PHE A 94 -3.57 -9.30 1.42
CA PHE A 94 -4.57 -10.32 1.15
C PHE A 94 -5.99 -9.79 1.43
N SER A 95 -6.20 -9.06 2.53
CA SER A 95 -7.48 -8.42 2.84
C SER A 95 -7.83 -7.27 1.89
N HIS A 96 -6.86 -6.63 1.26
CA HIS A 96 -7.07 -5.57 0.26
C HIS A 96 -7.44 -6.10 -1.13
N ALA A 97 -7.21 -7.37 -1.38
CA ALA A 97 -7.40 -7.95 -2.70
C ALA A 97 -8.83 -7.78 -3.27
N PRO A 98 -9.92 -7.98 -2.50
CA PRO A 98 -11.27 -7.68 -2.97
C PRO A 98 -11.46 -6.23 -3.40
N PHE A 99 -10.83 -5.31 -2.69
CA PHE A 99 -10.89 -3.88 -3.00
C PHE A 99 -10.20 -3.58 -4.34
N TYR A 100 -8.96 -4.03 -4.53
CA TYR A 100 -8.23 -3.76 -5.77
C TYR A 100 -8.86 -4.42 -7.00
N SER A 101 -9.44 -5.62 -6.83
CA SER A 101 -9.93 -6.40 -7.97
C SER A 101 -11.40 -6.19 -8.28
N PHE A 102 -12.23 -5.91 -7.28
CA PHE A 102 -13.68 -6.01 -7.44
C PHE A 102 -14.47 -4.78 -6.97
N TYR A 103 -13.86 -3.83 -6.24
CA TYR A 103 -14.56 -2.69 -5.65
C TYR A 103 -15.34 -1.85 -6.67
N SER A 104 -14.72 -1.52 -7.81
CA SER A 104 -15.43 -0.75 -8.85
C SER A 104 -16.63 -1.50 -9.43
N ASN A 105 -16.49 -2.80 -9.67
CA ASN A 105 -17.58 -3.64 -10.15
C ASN A 105 -18.67 -3.81 -9.09
N PHE A 106 -18.28 -3.94 -7.82
CA PHE A 106 -19.19 -3.98 -6.69
C PHE A 106 -20.05 -2.72 -6.60
N LEU A 107 -19.44 -1.54 -6.60
CA LEU A 107 -20.17 -0.28 -6.58
C LEU A 107 -21.05 -0.09 -7.82
N LYS A 108 -20.57 -0.51 -8.99
CA LYS A 108 -21.37 -0.44 -10.22
C LYS A 108 -22.61 -1.33 -10.15
N SER A 109 -22.53 -2.52 -9.52
CA SER A 109 -23.69 -3.40 -9.29
C SER A 109 -24.71 -2.81 -8.32
N LEU A 110 -24.29 -1.85 -7.48
CA LEU A 110 -25.13 -1.08 -6.55
C LEU A 110 -25.61 0.25 -7.13
N ASN A 111 -25.50 0.43 -8.47
CA ASN A 111 -25.94 1.61 -9.23
C ASN A 111 -25.15 2.90 -8.95
N PHE A 112 -23.93 2.83 -8.43
CA PHE A 112 -23.04 3.99 -8.40
C PHE A 112 -22.62 4.37 -9.83
N SER A 113 -22.62 5.65 -10.12
CA SER A 113 -22.10 6.19 -11.38
C SER A 113 -20.59 6.03 -11.48
N THR A 114 -20.07 6.02 -12.69
CA THR A 114 -18.63 5.97 -12.95
C THR A 114 -17.88 7.15 -12.32
N THR A 115 -18.52 8.32 -12.31
CA THR A 115 -17.99 9.55 -11.69
C THR A 115 -17.85 9.40 -10.17
N GLU A 116 -18.88 8.87 -9.48
CA GLU A 116 -18.83 8.61 -8.03
C GLU A 116 -17.73 7.60 -7.69
N ILE A 117 -17.62 6.52 -8.46
CA ILE A 117 -16.57 5.52 -8.26
C ILE A 117 -15.19 6.14 -8.45
N GLY A 118 -14.98 6.93 -9.50
CA GLY A 118 -13.72 7.63 -9.75
C GLY A 118 -13.37 8.61 -8.62
N PHE A 119 -14.37 9.36 -8.12
CA PHE A 119 -14.19 10.26 -6.99
C PHE A 119 -13.77 9.51 -5.72
N LEU A 120 -14.41 8.38 -5.41
CA LEU A 120 -14.04 7.55 -4.26
C LEU A 120 -12.60 7.04 -4.36
N TRP A 121 -12.15 6.59 -5.52
CA TRP A 121 -10.74 6.21 -5.73
C TRP A 121 -9.79 7.41 -5.52
N ALA A 122 -10.13 8.57 -6.06
CA ALA A 122 -9.32 9.78 -5.89
C ALA A 122 -9.22 10.20 -4.41
N MET A 123 -10.32 10.11 -3.66
CA MET A 123 -10.34 10.42 -2.22
C MET A 123 -9.43 9.49 -1.40
N GLY A 124 -9.34 8.21 -1.76
CA GLY A 124 -8.36 7.30 -1.16
C GLY A 124 -6.93 7.81 -1.35
N VAL A 125 -6.57 8.22 -2.56
CA VAL A 125 -5.22 8.75 -2.86
C VAL A 125 -4.97 10.12 -2.18
N VAL A 126 -5.98 10.99 -2.13
CA VAL A 126 -5.88 12.28 -1.41
C VAL A 126 -5.60 12.03 0.07
N SER A 127 -6.30 11.08 0.69
CA SER A 127 -6.09 10.73 2.11
C SER A 127 -4.68 10.18 2.36
N GLU A 128 -4.10 9.43 1.41
CA GLU A 128 -2.72 8.95 1.43
C GLU A 128 -1.71 10.12 1.39
N ILE A 129 -1.92 11.10 0.51
CA ILE A 129 -1.07 12.29 0.40
C ILE A 129 -1.06 13.07 1.73
N VAL A 130 -2.23 13.26 2.32
CA VAL A 130 -2.37 13.91 3.65
C VAL A 130 -1.61 13.12 4.70
N MET A 131 -1.74 11.78 4.73
CA MET A 131 -1.01 10.94 5.66
C MET A 131 0.51 11.10 5.50
N PHE A 132 1.04 11.11 4.29
CA PHE A 132 2.48 11.30 4.05
C PHE A 132 2.99 12.64 4.55
N ALA A 133 2.17 13.69 4.55
CA ALA A 133 2.53 14.98 5.09
C ALA A 133 2.64 14.98 6.63
N TYR A 134 1.78 14.21 7.31
CA TYR A 134 1.67 14.21 8.77
C TYR A 134 2.27 12.98 9.46
N ALA A 135 2.73 11.99 8.74
CA ALA A 135 3.18 10.70 9.29
C ALA A 135 4.32 10.83 10.31
N THR A 136 5.20 11.83 10.17
CA THR A 136 6.29 12.06 11.13
C THR A 136 5.77 12.34 12.55
N THR A 137 4.59 12.92 12.68
CA THR A 137 3.92 13.16 13.97
C THR A 137 3.54 11.85 14.64
N PHE A 138 2.98 10.91 13.88
CA PHE A 138 2.62 9.60 14.41
C PHE A 138 3.84 8.84 14.93
N PHE A 139 4.95 8.85 14.18
CA PHE A 139 6.20 8.20 14.60
C PHE A 139 6.83 8.82 15.84
N LYS A 140 6.54 10.07 16.15
CA LYS A 140 7.06 10.76 17.34
C LYS A 140 6.37 10.31 18.63
N TYR A 141 5.08 10.01 18.56
CA TYR A 141 4.25 9.79 19.77
C TYR A 141 3.85 8.34 20.00
N PHE A 142 3.88 7.49 18.97
CA PHE A 142 3.36 6.13 19.04
C PHE A 142 4.44 5.08 18.78
N SER A 143 4.31 3.94 19.45
CA SER A 143 5.20 2.79 19.24
C SER A 143 4.89 2.05 17.92
N TRP A 144 5.85 1.25 17.44
CA TRP A 144 5.64 0.39 16.26
C TRP A 144 4.40 -0.50 16.39
N ARG A 145 4.27 -1.16 17.55
CA ARG A 145 3.13 -2.03 17.83
C ARG A 145 1.82 -1.29 17.74
N SER A 146 1.75 -0.12 18.38
CA SER A 146 0.53 0.70 18.39
C SER A 146 0.18 1.17 16.98
N LEU A 147 1.15 1.63 16.20
CA LEU A 147 0.91 2.12 14.84
C LEU A 147 0.43 1.00 13.92
N VAL A 148 1.08 -0.17 13.95
CA VAL A 148 0.66 -1.31 13.14
C VAL A 148 -0.72 -1.82 13.59
N ALA A 149 -0.97 -1.94 14.90
CA ALA A 149 -2.28 -2.34 15.41
C ALA A 149 -3.39 -1.38 14.96
N VAL A 150 -3.16 -0.07 15.05
CA VAL A 150 -4.10 0.96 14.57
C VAL A 150 -4.35 0.81 13.07
N CYS A 151 -3.30 0.59 12.26
CA CYS A 151 -3.47 0.33 10.84
C CYS A 151 -4.37 -0.89 10.57
N LEU A 152 -4.16 -2.01 11.26
CA LEU A 152 -4.97 -3.22 11.10
C LEU A 152 -6.42 -3.02 11.54
N ILE A 153 -6.64 -2.39 12.70
CA ILE A 153 -7.98 -2.11 13.22
C ILE A 153 -8.74 -1.16 12.29
N LEU A 154 -8.11 -0.05 11.87
CA LEU A 154 -8.75 0.89 10.95
C LEU A 154 -8.98 0.30 9.56
N THR A 155 -8.14 -0.64 9.12
CA THR A 155 -8.40 -1.41 7.90
C THR A 155 -9.63 -2.31 8.05
N SER A 156 -9.78 -2.99 9.19
CA SER A 156 -10.98 -3.79 9.46
C SER A 156 -12.23 -2.91 9.47
N ILE A 157 -12.20 -1.78 10.17
CA ILE A 157 -13.30 -0.80 10.17
C ILE A 157 -13.60 -0.33 8.74
N ARG A 158 -12.57 -0.07 7.94
CA ARG A 158 -12.73 0.32 6.54
C ARG A 158 -13.50 -0.72 5.75
N TRP A 159 -13.17 -2.01 5.88
CA TRP A 159 -13.88 -3.07 5.17
C TRP A 159 -15.32 -3.26 5.67
N LEU A 160 -15.55 -3.08 6.98
CA LEU A 160 -16.91 -3.07 7.53
C LEU A 160 -17.73 -1.88 7.01
N LEU A 161 -17.15 -0.69 6.88
CA LEU A 161 -17.83 0.46 6.26
C LEU A 161 -18.19 0.19 4.81
N VAL A 162 -17.27 -0.40 4.03
CA VAL A 162 -17.54 -0.78 2.64
C VAL A 162 -18.70 -1.77 2.56
N ALA A 163 -18.77 -2.73 3.47
CA ALA A 163 -19.81 -3.77 3.49
C ALA A 163 -21.15 -3.23 3.99
N ILE A 164 -21.19 -2.62 5.18
CA ILE A 164 -22.43 -2.26 5.88
C ILE A 164 -23.10 -1.05 5.22
N PHE A 165 -22.30 -0.10 4.77
CA PHE A 165 -22.77 1.12 4.09
C PHE A 165 -22.58 1.04 2.57
N SER A 166 -22.72 -0.16 2.00
CA SER A 166 -22.46 -0.43 0.58
C SER A 166 -23.28 0.45 -0.36
N HIS A 167 -24.54 0.74 -0.03
CA HIS A 167 -25.45 1.58 -0.83
C HIS A 167 -25.32 3.09 -0.57
N TYR A 168 -24.51 3.51 0.40
CA TYR A 168 -24.43 4.91 0.81
C TYR A 168 -23.10 5.53 0.43
N PHE A 169 -23.13 6.53 -0.46
CA PHE A 169 -21.94 7.26 -0.92
C PHE A 169 -21.08 7.80 0.23
N ILE A 170 -21.71 8.38 1.25
CA ILE A 170 -21.01 8.93 2.42
C ILE A 170 -20.28 7.83 3.20
N GLY A 171 -20.88 6.65 3.35
CA GLY A 171 -20.22 5.51 3.99
C GLY A 171 -18.98 5.05 3.22
N GLN A 172 -19.09 4.98 1.88
CA GLN A 172 -17.97 4.67 1.01
C GLN A 172 -16.88 5.75 1.09
N LEU A 173 -17.25 7.02 1.16
CA LEU A 173 -16.32 8.14 1.31
C LEU A 173 -15.50 8.04 2.60
N PHE A 174 -16.14 7.76 3.74
CA PHE A 174 -15.43 7.53 5.01
C PHE A 174 -14.49 6.32 4.93
N ALA A 175 -14.91 5.23 4.29
CA ALA A 175 -14.05 4.09 4.04
C ALA A 175 -12.80 4.47 3.22
N GLN A 176 -12.93 5.36 2.22
CA GLN A 176 -11.77 5.82 1.45
C GLN A 176 -10.84 6.73 2.27
N CYS A 177 -11.35 7.56 3.19
CA CYS A 177 -10.49 8.34 4.09
C CYS A 177 -9.60 7.44 4.97
N LEU A 178 -10.09 6.27 5.37
CA LEU A 178 -9.30 5.30 6.14
C LEU A 178 -8.16 4.64 5.34
N HIS A 179 -8.12 4.83 4.00
CA HIS A 179 -7.00 4.41 3.17
C HIS A 179 -5.68 5.04 3.61
N ALA A 180 -5.72 6.23 4.16
CA ALA A 180 -4.58 6.89 4.79
C ALA A 180 -3.81 5.98 5.77
N PHE A 181 -4.53 5.20 6.58
CA PHE A 181 -3.95 4.30 7.58
C PHE A 181 -3.65 2.92 7.00
N SER A 182 -4.61 2.37 6.24
CA SER A 182 -4.51 1.01 5.71
C SER A 182 -3.42 0.86 4.64
N PHE A 183 -3.03 1.94 3.98
CA PHE A 183 -1.95 1.99 3.01
C PHE A 183 -0.90 3.04 3.38
N GLY A 184 -1.25 4.33 3.46
CA GLY A 184 -0.31 5.43 3.61
C GLY A 184 0.62 5.27 4.83
N LEU A 185 0.05 5.18 6.03
CA LEU A 185 0.82 5.03 7.26
C LEU A 185 1.56 3.69 7.31
N PHE A 186 0.89 2.59 6.93
CA PHE A 186 1.51 1.25 6.93
C PHE A 186 2.72 1.17 6.01
N HIS A 187 2.63 1.75 4.81
CA HIS A 187 3.75 1.81 3.87
C HIS A 187 4.96 2.57 4.44
N LEU A 188 4.73 3.69 5.13
CA LEU A 188 5.83 4.44 5.76
C LEU A 188 6.45 3.68 6.93
N ILE A 189 5.64 2.93 7.69
CA ILE A 189 6.14 2.00 8.71
C ILE A 189 7.04 0.94 8.05
N ALA A 190 6.61 0.36 6.94
CA ALA A 190 7.37 -0.63 6.19
C ALA A 190 8.74 -0.11 5.74
N MET A 191 8.77 1.07 5.12
CA MET A 191 10.02 1.68 4.67
C MET A 191 10.95 1.98 5.84
N ARG A 192 10.41 2.47 6.94
CA ARG A 192 11.22 2.73 8.14
C ARG A 192 11.79 1.45 8.74
N LEU A 193 11.00 0.38 8.83
CA LEU A 193 11.46 -0.93 9.29
C LEU A 193 12.59 -1.48 8.41
N ILE A 194 12.45 -1.36 7.08
CA ILE A 194 13.49 -1.78 6.15
C ILE A 194 14.77 -0.97 6.36
N PHE A 195 14.68 0.36 6.49
CA PHE A 195 15.85 1.22 6.69
C PHE A 195 16.55 0.99 8.04
N GLN A 196 15.85 0.48 9.06
CA GLN A 196 16.44 0.18 10.37
C GLN A 196 17.04 -1.24 10.45
N ASN A 197 16.41 -2.23 9.84
CA ASN A 197 16.79 -3.63 10.00
C ASN A 197 17.74 -4.16 8.92
N PHE A 198 17.78 -3.49 7.75
CA PHE A 198 18.59 -3.92 6.61
C PHE A 198 19.80 -3.00 6.45
N SER A 199 20.98 -3.56 6.20
CA SER A 199 22.18 -2.77 5.87
C SER A 199 21.94 -1.96 4.57
N ILE A 200 22.74 -0.91 4.35
CA ILE A 200 22.59 -0.03 3.18
C ILE A 200 22.58 -0.85 1.87
N GLY A 201 23.44 -1.86 1.76
CA GLY A 201 23.50 -2.73 0.59
C GLY A 201 22.33 -3.71 0.47
N GLN A 202 21.56 -3.93 1.55
CA GLN A 202 20.42 -4.82 1.58
C GLN A 202 19.07 -4.09 1.42
N GLN A 203 19.01 -2.76 1.60
CA GLN A 203 17.74 -2.01 1.65
C GLN A 203 16.92 -2.15 0.37
N GLY A 204 17.56 -2.13 -0.81
CA GLY A 204 16.87 -2.35 -2.08
C GLY A 204 16.26 -3.75 -2.17
N ARG A 205 16.97 -4.76 -1.69
CA ARG A 205 16.47 -6.15 -1.65
C ARG A 205 15.34 -6.30 -0.61
N GLY A 206 15.42 -5.59 0.53
CA GLY A 206 14.33 -5.52 1.51
C GLY A 206 13.08 -4.90 0.92
N GLN A 207 13.20 -3.82 0.13
CA GLN A 207 12.07 -3.21 -0.59
C GLN A 207 11.51 -4.14 -1.68
N ALA A 208 12.36 -4.86 -2.40
CA ALA A 208 11.92 -5.86 -3.36
C ALA A 208 11.13 -7.00 -2.68
N PHE A 209 11.58 -7.46 -1.52
CA PHE A 209 10.85 -8.47 -0.73
C PHE A 209 9.50 -7.94 -0.23
N TYR A 210 9.45 -6.68 0.23
CA TYR A 210 8.21 -5.98 0.55
C TYR A 210 7.24 -6.00 -0.63
N SER A 211 7.69 -5.58 -1.82
CA SER A 211 6.85 -5.60 -3.02
C SER A 211 6.39 -7.01 -3.42
N THR A 212 7.23 -8.03 -3.16
CA THR A 212 6.86 -9.44 -3.40
C THR A 212 5.75 -9.89 -2.45
N MET A 213 5.86 -9.62 -1.15
CA MET A 213 4.83 -9.95 -0.16
C MET A 213 3.51 -9.23 -0.48
N TRP A 214 3.60 -7.97 -0.90
CA TRP A 214 2.46 -7.20 -1.37
C TRP A 214 1.77 -7.87 -2.56
N GLY A 215 2.54 -8.20 -3.61
CA GLY A 215 2.01 -8.86 -4.79
C GLY A 215 1.41 -10.24 -4.50
N LEU A 216 2.06 -11.04 -3.67
CA LEU A 216 1.56 -12.35 -3.27
C LEU A 216 0.25 -12.23 -2.46
N GLY A 217 0.18 -11.31 -1.50
CA GLY A 217 -1.04 -11.07 -0.72
C GLY A 217 -2.22 -10.73 -1.64
N VAL A 218 -2.04 -9.76 -2.53
CA VAL A 218 -3.07 -9.36 -3.49
C VAL A 218 -3.43 -10.53 -4.44
N ALA A 219 -2.44 -11.26 -4.97
CA ALA A 219 -2.69 -12.35 -5.89
C ALA A 219 -3.53 -13.47 -5.26
N PHE A 220 -3.09 -14.01 -4.12
CA PHE A 220 -3.83 -15.08 -3.43
C PHE A 220 -5.20 -14.62 -2.95
N GLY A 221 -5.28 -13.40 -2.40
CA GLY A 221 -6.56 -12.83 -1.96
C GLY A 221 -7.52 -12.62 -3.13
N SER A 222 -7.04 -12.17 -4.31
CA SER A 222 -7.88 -11.99 -5.51
C SER A 222 -8.39 -13.30 -6.07
N ILE A 223 -7.57 -14.36 -6.08
CA ILE A 223 -7.99 -15.70 -6.51
C ILE A 223 -9.14 -16.20 -5.63
N LEU A 224 -8.98 -16.11 -4.31
CA LEU A 224 -10.01 -16.57 -3.38
C LEU A 224 -11.26 -15.67 -3.43
N ALA A 225 -11.09 -14.35 -3.41
CA ALA A 225 -12.23 -13.44 -3.54
C ALA A 225 -12.99 -13.68 -4.85
N GLY A 226 -12.30 -13.86 -5.99
CA GLY A 226 -12.93 -14.15 -7.26
C GLY A 226 -13.65 -15.49 -7.32
N HIS A 227 -13.11 -16.52 -6.65
CA HIS A 227 -13.79 -17.81 -6.53
C HIS A 227 -15.11 -17.68 -5.76
N TYR A 228 -15.07 -17.00 -4.62
CA TYR A 228 -16.25 -16.84 -3.76
C TYR A 228 -17.20 -15.73 -4.20
N TRP A 229 -16.80 -14.82 -5.11
CA TRP A 229 -17.63 -13.72 -5.60
C TRP A 229 -18.94 -14.19 -6.27
N LYS A 230 -18.93 -15.39 -6.82
CA LYS A 230 -20.11 -16.02 -7.43
C LYS A 230 -21.07 -16.67 -6.43
N ILE A 231 -20.61 -16.93 -5.21
CA ILE A 231 -21.32 -17.66 -4.16
C ILE A 231 -21.80 -16.71 -3.06
N LEU A 232 -20.97 -15.70 -2.75
CA LEU A 232 -21.21 -14.72 -1.70
C LEU A 232 -21.47 -13.34 -2.33
N THR A 233 -22.20 -12.49 -1.61
CA THR A 233 -22.32 -11.08 -2.02
C THR A 233 -21.03 -10.30 -1.75
N GLY A 234 -20.86 -9.14 -2.41
CA GLY A 234 -19.70 -8.29 -2.18
C GLY A 234 -19.56 -7.88 -0.71
N GLU A 235 -20.68 -7.60 -0.03
CA GLU A 235 -20.71 -7.27 1.40
C GLU A 235 -20.09 -8.37 2.27
N HIS A 236 -20.46 -9.63 2.03
CA HIS A 236 -19.90 -10.77 2.78
C HIS A 236 -18.38 -10.90 2.56
N ILE A 237 -17.93 -10.67 1.33
CA ILE A 237 -16.49 -10.74 1.01
C ILE A 237 -15.72 -9.64 1.74
N PHE A 238 -16.25 -8.42 1.81
CA PHE A 238 -15.63 -7.34 2.59
C PHE A 238 -15.69 -7.58 4.10
N MET A 239 -16.75 -8.20 4.63
CA MET A 239 -16.83 -8.64 6.03
C MET A 239 -15.75 -9.70 6.34
N ILE A 240 -15.55 -10.66 5.45
CA ILE A 240 -14.48 -11.67 5.59
C ILE A 240 -13.11 -10.98 5.54
N ALA A 241 -12.89 -10.04 4.64
CA ALA A 241 -11.65 -9.26 4.57
C ALA A 241 -11.37 -8.49 5.88
N ALA A 242 -12.43 -7.95 6.52
CA ALA A 242 -12.33 -7.29 7.82
C ALA A 242 -11.88 -8.26 8.93
N LEU A 243 -12.37 -9.49 8.94
CA LEU A 243 -11.93 -10.51 9.90
C LEU A 243 -10.51 -10.98 9.62
N VAL A 244 -10.17 -11.20 8.35
CA VAL A 244 -8.84 -11.64 7.93
C VAL A 244 -7.77 -10.66 8.37
N VAL A 245 -7.97 -9.36 8.19
CA VAL A 245 -6.96 -8.37 8.58
C VAL A 245 -6.73 -8.34 10.09
N LEU A 246 -7.74 -8.59 10.90
CA LEU A 246 -7.62 -8.64 12.37
C LEU A 246 -6.73 -9.81 12.82
N PHE A 247 -6.65 -10.90 12.03
CA PHE A 247 -5.72 -11.99 12.33
C PHE A 247 -4.26 -11.51 12.37
N GLY A 248 -3.92 -10.45 11.62
CA GLY A 248 -2.62 -9.79 11.69
C GLY A 248 -2.25 -9.30 13.09
N LEU A 249 -3.22 -8.98 13.96
CA LEU A 249 -2.97 -8.55 15.34
C LEU A 249 -2.24 -9.60 16.17
N CYS A 250 -2.42 -10.90 15.87
CA CYS A 250 -1.72 -11.99 16.54
C CYS A 250 -0.19 -11.86 16.41
N PHE A 251 0.29 -11.24 15.35
CA PHE A 251 1.72 -11.09 15.06
C PHE A 251 2.31 -9.78 15.58
N VAL A 252 1.50 -8.80 15.98
CA VAL A 252 1.96 -7.49 16.47
C VAL A 252 2.83 -7.60 17.73
N TYR A 253 2.63 -8.66 18.51
CA TYR A 253 3.43 -8.89 19.73
C TYR A 253 4.94 -8.99 19.46
N TRP A 254 5.35 -9.55 18.32
CA TRP A 254 6.77 -9.70 17.96
C TRP A 254 7.41 -8.41 17.44
N LEU A 255 6.64 -7.37 17.12
CA LEU A 255 7.18 -6.08 16.72
C LEU A 255 7.85 -5.36 17.90
N PRO A 256 8.85 -4.48 17.66
CA PRO A 256 9.49 -3.71 18.72
C PRO A 256 8.49 -2.84 19.49
N LYS A 257 8.63 -2.76 20.82
CA LYS A 257 7.79 -1.89 21.66
C LYS A 257 8.09 -0.42 21.47
N GLN A 258 9.36 -0.08 21.27
CA GLN A 258 9.81 1.31 21.15
C GLN A 258 10.30 1.59 19.73
N ILE A 259 10.01 2.78 19.25
CA ILE A 259 10.75 3.36 18.13
C ILE A 259 12.08 3.78 18.74
N GLU A 260 13.19 3.14 18.33
CA GLU A 260 14.51 3.64 18.73
C GLU A 260 14.60 5.13 18.41
N LYS A 261 14.68 5.94 19.45
CA LYS A 261 15.01 7.36 19.29
C LYS A 261 16.38 7.37 18.64
N SER A 262 16.46 7.82 17.38
CA SER A 262 17.76 8.12 16.80
C SER A 262 18.49 9.03 17.78
N VAL A 263 19.62 8.56 18.29
CA VAL A 263 20.54 9.38 19.04
C VAL A 263 20.80 10.61 18.18
N SER A 264 20.41 11.75 18.71
CA SER A 264 20.53 13.09 18.15
C SER A 264 21.97 13.42 17.73
#